data_ea5342301240108eaae006c147c6430c
#
_entry.id   ea5342301240108eaae006c147c6430c
#
_cell.length_a   1.000
_cell.length_b   1.000
_cell.length_c   1.000
_cell.angle_alpha   90.00
_cell.angle_beta   90.00
_cell.angle_gamma   90.00
#
_symmetry.space_group_name_H-M   'P 1'
#
loop_
_entity.id
_entity.type
_entity.pdbx_description
1 polymer ?
#
loop_
_entity_poly.entity_id
_entity_poly.type
_entity_poly.pdbx_seq_one_letter_code
_entity_poly.pdbx_strand_id
1 'polypeptide(L)'
;MNFKHEENTIAKMALALCLLIGSFSVFSITFGLRKNDVIDFYTQKKDQLIHQETKRAPLFALNDFFSFKRNSGSSEENAKQNYILQQLSQLGKIQAQSFLVGDLDTGEIIFERKSNTVYPIASISKYMTAYTAAETLDPNDIATLTSQKLNVGGGNRARFKVNDKIPIREMLYPLLLVSANDGAEVIAQQKDREVFISDMNRIANEIGMKDSSFEDPSGLSRNNISTARDLFTMMQATRDTYPQIIDISRLSFKEYKNYIWVNINKAAISSDFRGGKTGYTNAALQTSIGYYQIKLANDQTKNIAIVILRSGTRPEDTRNILNYLKRYVAYL
;
A
#
# COMPACT_ATOMS: atom_id res chain seq x y z
N MET A 1 13.62 -39.78 16.87
CA MET A 1 13.93 -38.36 17.09
C MET A 1 13.52 -37.44 15.91
N ASN A 2 12.87 -37.97 14.85
CA ASN A 2 12.51 -37.20 13.64
C ASN A 2 11.08 -36.65 13.58
N PHE A 3 10.15 -37.17 14.39
CA PHE A 3 8.74 -36.74 14.31
C PHE A 3 8.48 -35.27 14.68
N LYS A 4 9.18 -34.72 15.68
CA LYS A 4 9.02 -33.29 16.10
C LYS A 4 9.52 -32.28 15.06
N HIS A 5 10.43 -32.67 14.18
CA HIS A 5 10.99 -31.77 13.16
C HIS A 5 10.07 -31.70 11.94
N GLU A 6 9.41 -32.80 11.58
CA GLU A 6 8.44 -32.83 10.47
C GLU A 6 7.13 -32.12 10.83
N GLU A 7 6.60 -32.31 12.04
CA GLU A 7 5.42 -31.57 12.51
C GLU A 7 5.64 -30.05 12.51
N ASN A 8 6.85 -29.61 12.91
CA ASN A 8 7.20 -28.18 12.90
C ASN A 8 7.32 -27.61 11.48
N THR A 9 7.73 -28.42 10.51
CA THR A 9 7.85 -28.02 9.11
C THR A 9 6.48 -27.97 8.43
N ILE A 10 5.61 -28.94 8.69
CA ILE A 10 4.23 -28.98 8.18
C ILE A 10 3.41 -27.83 8.79
N ALA A 11 3.56 -27.56 10.10
CA ALA A 11 2.91 -26.44 10.76
C ALA A 11 3.35 -25.08 10.19
N LYS A 12 4.64 -24.93 9.87
CA LYS A 12 5.18 -23.71 9.23
C LYS A 12 4.72 -23.53 7.79
N MET A 13 4.62 -24.62 7.02
CA MET A 13 4.09 -24.59 5.66
C MET A 13 2.58 -24.27 5.64
N ALA A 14 1.82 -24.87 6.55
CA ALA A 14 0.39 -24.62 6.69
C ALA A 14 0.12 -23.19 7.22
N LEU A 15 0.97 -22.64 8.11
CA LEU A 15 0.93 -21.24 8.53
C LEU A 15 1.16 -20.28 7.35
N ALA A 16 2.15 -20.60 6.50
CA ALA A 16 2.40 -19.82 5.29
C ALA A 16 1.20 -19.87 4.32
N LEU A 17 0.51 -21.00 4.24
CA LEU A 17 -0.69 -21.20 3.43
C LEU A 17 -1.90 -20.44 4.01
N CYS A 18 -2.07 -20.44 5.35
CA CYS A 18 -3.15 -19.71 6.02
C CYS A 18 -2.96 -18.18 5.99
N LEU A 19 -1.72 -17.70 6.01
CA LEU A 19 -1.39 -16.29 5.75
C LEU A 19 -1.70 -15.88 4.30
N LEU A 20 -1.60 -16.84 3.36
CA LEU A 20 -2.02 -16.66 1.97
C LEU A 20 -3.56 -16.61 1.79
N ILE A 21 -4.31 -17.30 2.67
CA ILE A 21 -5.78 -17.48 2.55
C ILE A 21 -6.56 -16.53 3.50
N GLY A 22 -5.89 -15.82 4.41
CA GLY A 22 -6.52 -14.83 5.30
C GLY A 22 -7.30 -15.38 6.50
N SER A 23 -7.10 -16.67 6.88
CA SER A 23 -7.84 -17.33 7.98
C SER A 23 -6.95 -17.77 9.15
N PHE A 24 -6.34 -16.78 9.82
CA PHE A 24 -5.41 -17.02 10.94
C PHE A 24 -6.05 -17.69 12.19
N SER A 25 -7.32 -17.39 12.48
CA SER A 25 -7.99 -17.90 13.68
C SER A 25 -8.26 -19.42 13.68
N VAL A 26 -8.46 -20.00 12.51
CA VAL A 26 -8.64 -21.45 12.35
C VAL A 26 -7.32 -22.17 12.61
N PHE A 27 -6.21 -21.56 12.21
CA PHE A 27 -4.88 -22.15 12.34
C PHE A 27 -4.36 -22.22 13.78
N SER A 28 -4.54 -21.15 14.58
CA SER A 28 -4.10 -21.13 15.98
C SER A 28 -4.83 -22.16 16.84
N ILE A 29 -6.12 -22.41 16.56
CA ILE A 29 -6.92 -23.42 17.29
C ILE A 29 -6.51 -24.84 16.87
N THR A 30 -6.15 -25.06 15.61
CA THR A 30 -5.86 -26.41 15.06
C THR A 30 -4.45 -26.86 15.38
N PHE A 31 -3.47 -25.94 15.47
CA PHE A 31 -2.04 -26.29 15.58
C PHE A 31 -1.36 -25.80 16.87
N GLY A 32 -2.06 -25.15 17.79
CA GLY A 32 -1.55 -24.77 19.11
C GLY A 32 -0.33 -23.83 19.09
N LEU A 33 -0.13 -23.05 18.01
CA LEU A 33 1.00 -22.13 17.88
C LEU A 33 0.89 -20.95 18.84
N ARG A 34 1.99 -20.64 19.53
CA ARG A 34 2.06 -19.48 20.39
C ARG A 34 2.22 -18.20 19.55
N LYS A 35 1.72 -17.09 20.07
CA LYS A 35 1.82 -15.74 19.50
C LYS A 35 3.25 -15.40 19.04
N ASN A 36 4.24 -15.73 19.87
CA ASN A 36 5.65 -15.44 19.61
C ASN A 36 6.21 -16.24 18.42
N ASP A 37 5.78 -17.48 18.21
CA ASP A 37 6.23 -18.32 17.08
C ASP A 37 5.87 -17.71 15.73
N VAL A 38 4.76 -16.99 15.66
CA VAL A 38 4.29 -16.30 14.45
C VAL A 38 5.08 -15.02 14.18
N ILE A 39 5.35 -14.26 15.24
CA ILE A 39 6.13 -13.03 15.16
C ILE A 39 7.56 -13.36 14.77
N ASP A 40 8.16 -14.39 15.41
CA ASP A 40 9.53 -14.84 15.12
C ASP A 40 9.67 -15.35 13.69
N PHE A 41 8.69 -16.12 13.19
CA PHE A 41 8.67 -16.57 11.79
C PHE A 41 8.62 -15.39 10.80
N TYR A 42 7.80 -14.37 11.08
CA TYR A 42 7.68 -13.21 10.22
C TYR A 42 8.95 -12.37 10.23
N THR A 43 9.55 -12.17 11.40
CA THR A 43 10.80 -11.43 11.58
C THR A 43 11.97 -12.14 10.93
N GLN A 44 12.10 -13.44 11.15
CA GLN A 44 13.17 -14.27 10.58
C GLN A 44 13.09 -14.35 9.05
N LYS A 45 11.87 -14.39 8.48
CA LYS A 45 11.69 -14.38 7.03
C LYS A 45 11.99 -13.03 6.40
N LYS A 46 11.71 -11.94 7.10
CA LYS A 46 12.11 -10.59 6.71
C LYS A 46 13.64 -10.48 6.63
N ASP A 47 14.34 -10.95 7.66
CA ASP A 47 15.80 -10.90 7.72
C ASP A 47 16.47 -11.78 6.65
N GLN A 48 15.91 -12.96 6.35
CA GLN A 48 16.37 -13.82 5.27
C GLN A 48 16.22 -13.19 3.88
N LEU A 49 15.12 -12.47 3.63
CA LEU A 49 14.89 -11.77 2.36
C LEU A 49 15.84 -10.59 2.20
N ILE A 50 16.09 -9.82 3.29
CA ILE A 50 17.07 -8.74 3.30
C ILE A 50 18.48 -9.27 2.96
N HIS A 51 18.86 -10.41 3.52
CA HIS A 51 20.19 -11.03 3.27
C HIS A 51 20.37 -11.58 1.84
N GLN A 52 19.28 -11.99 1.17
CA GLN A 52 19.34 -12.46 -0.21
C GLN A 52 19.44 -11.31 -1.22
N GLU A 53 18.83 -10.17 -0.95
CA GLU A 53 18.88 -9.01 -1.86
C GLU A 53 20.24 -8.29 -1.83
N THR A 54 20.95 -8.27 -0.70
CA THR A 54 22.27 -7.61 -0.56
C THR A 54 23.42 -8.30 -1.29
N LYS A 55 23.24 -9.56 -1.73
CA LYS A 55 24.31 -10.33 -2.40
C LYS A 55 24.33 -10.27 -3.94
N ARG A 56 23.43 -9.51 -4.58
CA ARG A 56 23.28 -9.50 -6.04
C ARG A 56 23.35 -8.12 -6.67
N ALA A 57 24.44 -7.40 -6.52
CA ALA A 57 24.70 -6.20 -7.32
C ALA A 57 25.94 -6.40 -8.20
N PRO A 58 25.83 -6.42 -9.55
CA PRO A 58 27.00 -6.26 -10.41
C PRO A 58 27.31 -4.76 -10.59
N LEU A 59 28.58 -4.39 -10.39
CA LEU A 59 29.11 -3.10 -10.78
C LEU A 59 28.98 -2.92 -12.30
N PHE A 60 28.31 -1.84 -12.74
CA PHE A 60 28.33 -1.42 -14.13
C PHE A 60 29.13 -0.15 -14.30
N ALA A 61 29.96 -0.14 -15.33
CA ALA A 61 30.74 1.02 -15.74
C ALA A 61 29.85 2.13 -16.29
N LEU A 62 30.13 3.37 -15.88
CA LEU A 62 29.36 4.60 -16.16
C LEU A 62 29.34 5.05 -17.65
N ASN A 63 29.93 4.29 -18.58
CA ASN A 63 30.21 4.79 -19.92
C ASN A 63 29.15 4.54 -21.02
N ASP A 64 28.03 3.85 -20.72
CA ASP A 64 27.02 3.48 -21.73
C ASP A 64 25.69 4.24 -21.58
N PHE A 65 25.74 5.49 -21.16
CA PHE A 65 24.55 6.31 -20.98
C PHE A 65 24.08 6.96 -22.30
N PHE A 66 23.04 6.42 -22.92
CA PHE A 66 22.33 7.07 -24.01
C PHE A 66 21.10 7.82 -23.49
N SER A 67 21.02 9.12 -23.82
CA SER A 67 19.85 9.94 -23.52
C SER A 67 18.69 9.61 -24.47
N PHE A 68 17.56 9.16 -23.94
CA PHE A 68 16.33 9.00 -24.71
C PHE A 68 15.50 10.29 -24.61
N LYS A 69 15.46 11.06 -25.70
CA LYS A 69 14.60 12.24 -25.82
C LYS A 69 13.23 11.80 -26.31
N ARG A 70 12.22 11.85 -25.44
CA ARG A 70 10.83 11.65 -25.82
C ARG A 70 10.30 12.93 -26.48
N ASN A 71 10.05 12.92 -27.78
CA ASN A 71 9.31 13.98 -28.46
C ASN A 71 7.83 13.90 -28.04
N SER A 72 7.40 14.70 -27.08
CA SER A 72 6.01 15.05 -26.87
C SER A 72 5.80 16.43 -27.44
N GLY A 73 5.11 16.49 -28.60
CA GLY A 73 4.68 17.76 -29.16
C GLY A 73 3.57 18.36 -28.29
N SER A 74 3.92 19.34 -27.50
CA SER A 74 3.08 20.45 -27.02
C SER A 74 3.98 21.42 -26.26
N SER A 75 3.83 22.69 -26.54
CA SER A 75 4.55 23.82 -25.98
C SER A 75 4.20 24.01 -24.51
N GLU A 76 4.94 23.40 -23.60
CA GLU A 76 5.07 23.80 -22.20
C GLU A 76 6.54 23.72 -21.82
N GLU A 77 6.99 24.70 -21.00
CA GLU A 77 8.36 24.96 -20.59
C GLU A 77 9.23 23.72 -20.42
N ASN A 78 10.45 23.75 -20.96
CA ASN A 78 11.52 22.74 -20.80
C ASN A 78 11.83 22.49 -19.31
N ALA A 79 11.00 21.75 -18.60
CA ALA A 79 11.36 21.18 -17.33
C ALA A 79 12.49 20.18 -17.61
N LYS A 80 13.69 20.48 -17.09
CA LYS A 80 14.87 19.63 -17.22
C LYS A 80 14.55 18.27 -16.60
N GLN A 81 14.41 17.24 -17.42
CA GLN A 81 14.17 15.90 -16.93
C GLN A 81 15.44 15.40 -16.21
N ASN A 82 15.33 15.14 -14.91
CA ASN A 82 16.48 14.74 -14.07
C ASN A 82 16.69 13.22 -14.06
N TYR A 83 15.74 12.43 -14.58
CA TYR A 83 15.84 10.98 -14.64
C TYR A 83 16.21 10.49 -16.03
N ILE A 84 17.24 9.62 -16.10
CA ILE A 84 17.65 8.91 -17.31
C ILE A 84 17.17 7.47 -17.22
N LEU A 85 16.35 7.06 -18.20
CA LEU A 85 15.84 5.70 -18.34
C LEU A 85 16.63 4.96 -19.41
N GLN A 86 17.31 3.89 -19.02
CA GLN A 86 18.08 3.06 -19.95
C GLN A 86 17.30 1.79 -20.27
N GLN A 87 17.55 1.20 -21.44
CA GLN A 87 17.08 -0.14 -21.81
C GLN A 87 15.61 -0.41 -21.40
N LEU A 88 14.67 0.41 -21.85
CA LEU A 88 13.23 0.28 -21.55
C LEU A 88 12.68 -1.14 -21.79
N SER A 89 13.28 -1.90 -22.72
CA SER A 89 12.97 -3.33 -22.95
C SER A 89 13.19 -4.21 -21.72
N GLN A 90 14.00 -3.77 -20.76
CA GLN A 90 14.29 -4.48 -19.51
C GLN A 90 13.28 -4.19 -18.40
N LEU A 91 12.31 -3.29 -18.59
CA LEU A 91 11.23 -3.04 -17.64
C LEU A 91 10.40 -4.31 -17.34
N GLY A 92 10.45 -5.29 -18.25
CA GLY A 92 9.64 -6.49 -18.16
C GLY A 92 8.17 -6.21 -18.52
N LYS A 93 7.36 -7.26 -18.47
CA LYS A 93 5.94 -7.13 -18.77
C LYS A 93 5.20 -6.56 -17.59
N ILE A 94 4.56 -5.40 -17.75
CA ILE A 94 3.65 -4.79 -16.78
C ILE A 94 2.22 -5.06 -17.23
N GLN A 95 1.45 -5.80 -16.42
CA GLN A 95 0.06 -6.17 -16.72
C GLN A 95 -0.95 -5.10 -16.28
N ALA A 96 -0.57 -4.18 -15.40
CA ALA A 96 -1.42 -3.07 -14.99
C ALA A 96 -1.91 -2.27 -16.21
N GLN A 97 -3.21 -1.96 -16.24
CA GLN A 97 -3.76 -1.12 -17.29
C GLN A 97 -3.32 0.34 -17.15
N SER A 98 -3.18 0.82 -15.92
CA SER A 98 -2.64 2.14 -15.60
C SER A 98 -1.60 2.00 -14.49
N PHE A 99 -0.52 2.76 -14.58
CA PHE A 99 0.47 2.90 -13.53
C PHE A 99 1.20 4.24 -13.63
N LEU A 100 1.81 4.65 -12.52
CA LEU A 100 2.68 5.81 -12.43
C LEU A 100 3.83 5.53 -11.48
N VAL A 101 5.01 5.95 -11.87
CA VAL A 101 6.23 5.95 -11.06
C VAL A 101 6.75 7.38 -10.99
N GLY A 102 6.83 7.94 -9.79
CA GLY A 102 7.24 9.32 -9.59
C GLY A 102 8.09 9.53 -8.35
N ASP A 103 8.93 10.54 -8.40
CA ASP A 103 9.75 11.01 -7.29
C ASP A 103 8.89 11.86 -6.34
N LEU A 104 8.78 11.43 -5.08
CA LEU A 104 7.99 12.12 -4.08
C LEU A 104 8.63 13.43 -3.62
N ASP A 105 9.95 13.58 -3.75
CA ASP A 105 10.65 14.77 -3.28
C ASP A 105 10.54 15.92 -4.29
N THR A 106 10.58 15.61 -5.58
CA THR A 106 10.54 16.61 -6.66
C THR A 106 9.18 16.74 -7.33
N GLY A 107 8.31 15.71 -7.18
CA GLY A 107 7.06 15.60 -7.93
C GLY A 107 7.26 15.13 -9.39
N GLU A 108 8.50 14.89 -9.82
CA GLU A 108 8.79 14.47 -11.19
C GLU A 108 8.24 13.08 -11.48
N ILE A 109 7.52 12.94 -12.59
CA ILE A 109 7.04 11.65 -13.08
C ILE A 109 8.14 11.00 -13.90
N ILE A 110 8.63 9.86 -13.43
CA ILE A 110 9.74 9.15 -14.06
C ILE A 110 9.25 8.39 -15.30
N PHE A 111 8.19 7.61 -15.15
CA PHE A 111 7.48 6.97 -16.26
C PHE A 111 6.06 6.54 -15.83
N GLU A 112 5.17 6.46 -16.80
CA GLU A 112 3.76 6.20 -16.56
C GLU A 112 3.07 5.54 -17.77
N ARG A 113 1.90 4.97 -17.51
CA ARG A 113 0.98 4.46 -18.55
C ARG A 113 -0.45 4.81 -18.18
N LYS A 114 -1.19 5.51 -19.04
CA LYS A 114 -2.61 5.85 -18.86
C LYS A 114 -2.92 6.43 -17.48
N SER A 115 -2.01 7.23 -16.93
CA SER A 115 -2.05 7.70 -15.55
C SER A 115 -3.23 8.62 -15.23
N ASN A 116 -3.81 9.27 -16.25
CA ASN A 116 -5.00 10.13 -16.13
C ASN A 116 -6.31 9.36 -16.39
N THR A 117 -6.25 8.04 -16.64
CA THR A 117 -7.47 7.25 -16.85
C THR A 117 -8.08 6.86 -15.50
N VAL A 118 -9.37 7.14 -15.37
CA VAL A 118 -10.15 6.86 -14.15
C VAL A 118 -10.47 5.37 -14.05
N TYR A 119 -10.22 4.79 -12.88
CA TYR A 119 -10.53 3.40 -12.55
C TYR A 119 -11.10 3.29 -11.13
N PRO A 120 -11.92 2.24 -10.85
CA PRO A 120 -12.22 1.85 -9.48
C PRO A 120 -10.93 1.50 -8.72
N ILE A 121 -10.79 1.98 -7.47
CA ILE A 121 -9.54 1.86 -6.71
C ILE A 121 -9.60 0.86 -5.55
N ALA A 122 -10.78 0.32 -5.27
CA ALA A 122 -11.00 -0.60 -4.16
C ALA A 122 -10.47 -0.03 -2.82
N SER A 123 -9.88 -0.87 -1.98
CA SER A 123 -9.41 -0.48 -0.63
C SER A 123 -8.28 0.55 -0.59
N ILE A 124 -7.80 1.08 -1.72
CA ILE A 124 -6.95 2.30 -1.69
C ILE A 124 -7.75 3.47 -1.09
N SER A 125 -9.08 3.49 -1.26
CA SER A 125 -9.98 4.48 -0.63
C SER A 125 -9.74 4.63 0.88
N LYS A 126 -9.32 3.57 1.58
CA LYS A 126 -9.01 3.63 3.01
C LYS A 126 -7.80 4.52 3.36
N TYR A 127 -6.96 4.81 2.37
CA TYR A 127 -5.89 5.79 2.54
C TYR A 127 -6.49 7.21 2.64
N MET A 128 -7.49 7.51 1.79
CA MET A 128 -8.26 8.76 1.88
C MET A 128 -9.10 8.81 3.17
N THR A 129 -9.69 7.69 3.59
CA THR A 129 -10.39 7.61 4.88
C THR A 129 -9.46 7.92 6.05
N ALA A 130 -8.22 7.41 6.04
CA ALA A 130 -7.22 7.72 7.08
C ALA A 130 -6.84 9.20 7.05
N TYR A 131 -6.63 9.77 5.87
CA TYR A 131 -6.33 11.20 5.69
C TYR A 131 -7.48 12.07 6.21
N THR A 132 -8.72 11.79 5.79
CA THR A 132 -9.92 12.53 6.23
C THR A 132 -10.11 12.40 7.75
N ALA A 133 -9.87 11.22 8.32
CA ALA A 133 -9.96 11.05 9.77
C ALA A 133 -8.91 11.89 10.52
N ALA A 134 -7.67 11.93 10.01
CA ALA A 134 -6.62 12.75 10.60
C ALA A 134 -6.90 14.27 10.51
N GLU A 135 -7.59 14.70 9.44
CA GLU A 135 -7.97 16.10 9.21
C GLU A 135 -9.17 16.53 10.06
N THR A 136 -10.17 15.64 10.27
CA THR A 136 -11.50 16.05 10.71
C THR A 136 -11.96 15.47 12.05
N LEU A 137 -11.21 14.52 12.64
CA LEU A 137 -11.58 13.86 13.90
C LEU A 137 -10.49 14.08 14.96
N ASP A 138 -10.89 14.14 16.24
CA ASP A 138 -9.92 14.09 17.33
C ASP A 138 -9.36 12.65 17.43
N PRO A 139 -8.03 12.45 17.34
CA PRO A 139 -7.42 11.12 17.44
C PRO A 139 -7.67 10.43 18.79
N ASN A 140 -8.05 11.17 19.83
CA ASN A 140 -8.34 10.66 21.17
C ASN A 140 -9.82 10.32 21.38
N ASP A 141 -10.71 10.75 20.47
CA ASP A 141 -12.12 10.40 20.54
C ASP A 141 -12.30 8.88 20.58
N ILE A 142 -13.25 8.44 21.39
CA ILE A 142 -13.51 7.01 21.62
C ILE A 142 -14.63 6.51 20.72
N ALA A 143 -14.28 5.68 19.75
CA ALA A 143 -15.25 4.94 18.98
C ALA A 143 -15.86 3.81 19.84
N THR A 144 -17.18 3.87 20.05
CA THR A 144 -17.94 2.74 20.63
C THR A 144 -18.41 1.84 19.49
N LEU A 145 -18.03 0.56 19.55
CA LEU A 145 -18.28 -0.43 18.50
C LEU A 145 -19.63 -1.09 18.72
N THR A 146 -20.67 -0.61 18.03
CA THR A 146 -21.99 -1.21 18.09
C THR A 146 -22.17 -2.30 17.03
N SER A 147 -23.12 -3.21 17.23
CA SER A 147 -23.45 -4.23 16.23
C SER A 147 -23.82 -3.61 14.86
N GLN A 148 -24.51 -2.48 14.88
CA GLN A 148 -24.88 -1.74 13.68
C GLN A 148 -23.63 -1.24 12.91
N LYS A 149 -22.68 -0.61 13.60
CA LYS A 149 -21.42 -0.10 13.01
C LYS A 149 -20.55 -1.23 12.43
N LEU A 150 -20.59 -2.40 13.04
CA LEU A 150 -19.79 -3.56 12.64
C LEU A 150 -20.49 -4.42 11.56
N ASN A 151 -21.76 -4.17 11.27
CA ASN A 151 -22.52 -4.92 10.24
C ASN A 151 -22.22 -4.37 8.84
N VAL A 152 -21.01 -4.60 8.35
CA VAL A 152 -20.55 -4.18 7.03
C VAL A 152 -20.51 -5.39 6.10
N GLY A 153 -21.04 -5.22 4.89
CA GLY A 153 -21.03 -6.28 3.86
C GLY A 153 -19.62 -6.58 3.35
N GLY A 154 -19.26 -7.87 3.33
CA GLY A 154 -18.09 -8.37 2.61
C GLY A 154 -16.69 -7.93 3.09
N GLY A 155 -15.66 -8.57 2.52
CA GLY A 155 -14.28 -8.17 2.63
C GLY A 155 -13.61 -8.37 4.00
N ASN A 156 -12.48 -7.71 4.20
CA ASN A 156 -11.66 -7.82 5.40
C ASN A 156 -12.27 -7.10 6.59
N ARG A 157 -12.09 -7.67 7.79
CA ARG A 157 -12.60 -7.13 9.05
C ARG A 157 -11.50 -7.11 10.09
N ALA A 158 -11.58 -6.13 11.01
CA ALA A 158 -10.68 -6.03 12.16
C ALA A 158 -10.99 -7.06 13.26
N ARG A 159 -12.13 -7.76 13.17
CA ARG A 159 -12.66 -8.71 14.17
C ARG A 159 -12.93 -8.07 15.53
N PHE A 160 -13.42 -6.87 15.50
CA PHE A 160 -13.84 -6.14 16.69
C PHE A 160 -14.95 -6.86 17.45
N LYS A 161 -14.98 -6.64 18.76
CA LYS A 161 -16.09 -7.07 19.63
C LYS A 161 -17.08 -5.93 19.81
N VAL A 162 -18.35 -6.27 19.83
CA VAL A 162 -19.42 -5.31 20.17
C VAL A 162 -19.17 -4.77 21.59
N ASN A 163 -19.44 -3.48 21.78
CA ASN A 163 -19.21 -2.69 23.00
C ASN A 163 -17.75 -2.38 23.33
N ASP A 164 -16.79 -2.82 22.52
CA ASP A 164 -15.41 -2.32 22.68
C ASP A 164 -15.35 -0.81 22.44
N LYS A 165 -14.44 -0.18 23.17
CA LYS A 165 -14.15 1.24 23.08
C LYS A 165 -12.71 1.42 22.66
N ILE A 166 -12.52 2.02 21.48
CA ILE A 166 -11.20 2.14 20.82
C ILE A 166 -11.00 3.61 20.37
N PRO A 167 -9.88 4.25 20.74
CA PRO A 167 -9.55 5.59 20.24
C PRO A 167 -9.41 5.61 18.71
N ILE A 168 -9.77 6.72 18.08
CA ILE A 168 -9.69 6.89 16.62
C ILE A 168 -8.28 6.64 16.10
N ARG A 169 -7.24 7.12 16.79
CA ARG A 169 -5.84 6.83 16.41
C ARG A 169 -5.53 5.33 16.33
N GLU A 170 -6.14 4.50 17.18
CA GLU A 170 -5.93 3.05 17.15
C GLU A 170 -6.75 2.36 16.04
N MET A 171 -7.83 2.97 15.58
CA MET A 171 -8.64 2.48 14.45
C MET A 171 -7.89 2.55 13.11
N LEU A 172 -6.89 3.44 12.97
CA LEU A 172 -6.09 3.56 11.77
C LEU A 172 -5.24 2.29 11.51
N TYR A 173 -4.85 1.57 12.56
CA TYR A 173 -4.06 0.34 12.39
C TYR A 173 -4.83 -0.77 11.67
N PRO A 174 -6.00 -1.22 12.12
CA PRO A 174 -6.74 -2.24 11.37
C PRO A 174 -7.23 -1.71 10.00
N LEU A 175 -7.55 -0.42 9.88
CA LEU A 175 -7.89 0.20 8.60
C LEU A 175 -6.80 -0.02 7.56
N LEU A 176 -5.54 0.23 7.91
CA LEU A 176 -4.40 0.22 6.98
C LEU A 176 -3.73 -1.16 6.90
N LEU A 177 -3.55 -1.88 8.01
CA LEU A 177 -2.81 -3.15 8.05
C LEU A 177 -3.63 -4.32 7.53
N VAL A 178 -4.85 -4.53 8.06
CA VAL A 178 -5.71 -5.64 7.61
C VAL A 178 -6.78 -5.20 6.62
N SER A 179 -6.77 -3.91 6.24
CA SER A 179 -7.75 -3.36 5.29
C SER A 179 -9.21 -3.51 5.78
N ALA A 180 -9.44 -3.26 7.07
CA ALA A 180 -10.71 -3.49 7.75
C ALA A 180 -11.85 -2.60 7.19
N ASN A 181 -12.90 -3.21 6.63
CA ASN A 181 -14.07 -2.49 6.14
C ASN A 181 -14.93 -1.99 7.30
N ASP A 182 -15.09 -2.81 8.34
CA ASP A 182 -15.74 -2.42 9.60
C ASP A 182 -15.03 -1.26 10.28
N GLY A 183 -13.68 -1.25 10.24
CA GLY A 183 -12.88 -0.14 10.74
C GLY A 183 -13.15 1.17 10.00
N ALA A 184 -13.26 1.12 8.68
CA ALA A 184 -13.58 2.27 7.84
C ALA A 184 -14.95 2.87 8.17
N GLU A 185 -15.98 2.02 8.26
CA GLU A 185 -17.33 2.46 8.61
C GLU A 185 -17.42 3.01 10.03
N VAL A 186 -16.74 2.38 11.00
CA VAL A 186 -16.69 2.91 12.38
C VAL A 186 -16.05 4.30 12.43
N ILE A 187 -14.99 4.55 11.68
CA ILE A 187 -14.35 5.87 11.58
C ILE A 187 -15.33 6.88 10.98
N ALA A 188 -15.95 6.57 9.85
CA ALA A 188 -16.87 7.47 9.18
C ALA A 188 -18.08 7.83 10.06
N GLN A 189 -18.55 6.89 10.88
CA GLN A 189 -19.69 7.08 11.80
C GLN A 189 -19.32 7.77 13.13
N GLN A 190 -18.10 8.30 13.30
CA GLN A 190 -17.80 9.22 14.42
C GLN A 190 -18.42 10.61 14.21
N LYS A 191 -18.66 10.94 12.96
CA LYS A 191 -19.54 12.03 12.53
C LYS A 191 -20.79 11.42 11.87
N ASP A 192 -21.60 12.23 11.24
CA ASP A 192 -22.55 11.71 10.25
C ASP A 192 -21.76 11.10 9.08
N ARG A 193 -22.13 9.86 8.69
CA ARG A 193 -21.43 9.09 7.65
C ARG A 193 -21.37 9.83 6.32
N GLU A 194 -22.49 10.45 5.93
CA GLU A 194 -22.59 11.17 4.66
C GLU A 194 -21.76 12.47 4.69
N VAL A 195 -21.71 13.14 5.84
CA VAL A 195 -20.81 14.28 6.08
C VAL A 195 -19.35 13.84 5.95
N PHE A 196 -18.98 12.69 6.52
CA PHE A 196 -17.61 12.17 6.41
C PHE A 196 -17.23 11.86 4.94
N ILE A 197 -18.14 11.26 4.17
CA ILE A 197 -17.91 10.98 2.74
C ILE A 197 -17.84 12.29 1.94
N SER A 198 -18.66 13.28 2.27
CA SER A 198 -18.54 14.61 1.68
C SER A 198 -17.20 15.25 1.99
N ASP A 199 -16.68 15.10 3.22
CA ASP A 199 -15.33 15.55 3.59
C ASP A 199 -14.25 14.82 2.81
N MET A 200 -14.36 13.50 2.58
CA MET A 200 -13.42 12.76 1.73
C MET A 200 -13.31 13.38 0.34
N ASN A 201 -14.44 13.71 -0.29
CA ASN A 201 -14.47 14.30 -1.63
C ASN A 201 -13.97 15.75 -1.63
N ARG A 202 -14.36 16.56 -0.63
CA ARG A 202 -13.88 17.95 -0.46
C ARG A 202 -12.36 17.98 -0.31
N ILE A 203 -11.82 17.20 0.62
CA ILE A 203 -10.38 17.13 0.90
C ILE A 203 -9.62 16.61 -0.32
N ALA A 204 -10.13 15.56 -0.99
CA ALA A 204 -9.53 15.06 -2.23
C ALA A 204 -9.37 16.18 -3.26
N ASN A 205 -10.43 16.97 -3.47
CA ASN A 205 -10.38 18.10 -4.39
C ASN A 205 -9.39 19.20 -3.93
N GLU A 206 -9.32 19.49 -2.63
CA GLU A 206 -8.42 20.50 -2.04
C GLU A 206 -6.95 20.12 -2.20
N ILE A 207 -6.60 18.84 -2.03
CA ILE A 207 -5.22 18.36 -2.25
C ILE A 207 -4.88 18.13 -3.71
N GLY A 208 -5.82 18.38 -4.65
CA GLY A 208 -5.56 18.35 -6.09
C GLY A 208 -5.97 17.05 -6.80
N MET A 209 -6.71 16.14 -6.16
CA MET A 209 -7.23 14.90 -6.76
C MET A 209 -8.52 15.19 -7.57
N LYS A 210 -8.38 15.82 -8.73
CA LYS A 210 -9.51 16.37 -9.50
C LYS A 210 -10.38 15.32 -10.20
N ASP A 211 -9.83 14.13 -10.47
CA ASP A 211 -10.50 13.03 -11.16
C ASP A 211 -10.85 11.87 -10.19
N SER A 212 -10.99 12.19 -8.89
CA SER A 212 -11.31 11.21 -7.84
C SER A 212 -12.67 11.46 -7.23
N SER A 213 -13.36 10.36 -6.87
CA SER A 213 -14.65 10.41 -6.17
C SER A 213 -14.80 9.21 -5.23
N PHE A 214 -15.44 9.45 -4.09
CA PHE A 214 -15.67 8.47 -3.02
C PHE A 214 -17.15 8.40 -2.66
N GLU A 215 -17.73 7.19 -2.64
CA GLU A 215 -19.10 6.92 -2.19
C GLU A 215 -19.18 6.17 -0.86
N ASP A 216 -18.06 5.53 -0.47
CA ASP A 216 -17.95 4.83 0.82
C ASP A 216 -16.52 4.92 1.37
N PRO A 217 -16.32 4.78 2.70
CA PRO A 217 -15.01 4.91 3.31
C PRO A 217 -14.12 3.68 3.13
N SER A 218 -14.67 2.57 2.63
CA SER A 218 -13.97 1.27 2.58
C SER A 218 -13.41 0.91 1.21
N GLY A 219 -13.99 1.47 0.13
CA GLY A 219 -13.70 1.13 -1.26
C GLY A 219 -14.41 -0.13 -1.74
N LEU A 220 -15.56 -0.48 -1.14
CA LEU A 220 -16.42 -1.55 -1.62
C LEU A 220 -17.25 -1.11 -2.83
N SER A 221 -17.65 0.16 -2.89
CA SER A 221 -18.32 0.71 -4.06
C SER A 221 -17.39 0.72 -5.27
N ARG A 222 -17.93 0.32 -6.41
CA ARG A 222 -17.24 0.46 -7.71
C ARG A 222 -17.07 1.91 -8.14
N ASN A 223 -17.79 2.83 -7.51
CA ASN A 223 -17.76 4.25 -7.78
C ASN A 223 -16.76 5.01 -6.89
N ASN A 224 -16.03 4.30 -6.01
CA ASN A 224 -14.78 4.83 -5.46
C ASN A 224 -13.73 4.78 -6.57
N ILE A 225 -13.56 5.88 -7.27
CA ILE A 225 -12.75 6.00 -8.48
C ILE A 225 -11.64 7.01 -8.31
N SER A 226 -10.55 6.81 -9.03
CA SER A 226 -9.40 7.74 -9.09
C SER A 226 -8.52 7.45 -10.29
N THR A 227 -7.51 8.28 -10.49
CA THR A 227 -6.44 8.10 -11.46
C THR A 227 -5.11 7.76 -10.76
N ALA A 228 -4.16 7.20 -11.50
CA ALA A 228 -2.83 6.97 -10.93
C ALA A 228 -2.13 8.29 -10.57
N ARG A 229 -2.44 9.37 -11.28
CA ARG A 229 -1.90 10.70 -11.01
C ARG A 229 -2.47 11.30 -9.73
N ASP A 230 -3.77 11.22 -9.52
CA ASP A 230 -4.42 11.69 -8.28
C ASP A 230 -3.94 10.89 -7.06
N LEU A 231 -3.75 9.57 -7.21
CA LEU A 231 -3.21 8.76 -6.13
C LEU A 231 -1.75 9.09 -5.81
N PHE A 232 -0.95 9.47 -6.80
CA PHE A 232 0.39 10.00 -6.56
C PHE A 232 0.34 11.30 -5.76
N THR A 233 -0.54 12.24 -6.15
CA THR A 233 -0.80 13.49 -5.41
C THR A 233 -1.23 13.20 -3.96
N MET A 234 -2.13 12.22 -3.74
CA MET A 234 -2.53 11.80 -2.39
C MET A 234 -1.34 11.30 -1.56
N MET A 235 -0.43 10.54 -2.16
CA MET A 235 0.77 10.05 -1.45
C MET A 235 1.69 11.21 -1.05
N GLN A 236 1.90 12.19 -1.93
CA GLN A 236 2.66 13.40 -1.63
C GLN A 236 2.01 14.18 -0.48
N ALA A 237 0.73 14.49 -0.59
CA ALA A 237 -0.02 15.21 0.45
C ALA A 237 0.01 14.46 1.80
N THR A 238 -0.13 13.12 1.77
CA THR A 238 -0.07 12.32 2.99
C THR A 238 1.31 12.37 3.64
N ARG A 239 2.37 12.29 2.85
CA ARG A 239 3.74 12.37 3.35
C ARG A 239 4.03 13.72 4.01
N ASP A 240 3.56 14.78 3.40
CA ASP A 240 3.88 16.13 3.80
C ASP A 240 3.01 16.59 5.00
N THR A 241 1.76 16.11 5.10
CA THR A 241 0.81 16.57 6.13
C THR A 241 0.58 15.56 7.26
N TYR A 242 0.44 14.28 6.91
CA TYR A 242 0.12 13.19 7.87
C TYR A 242 1.05 12.00 7.73
N PRO A 243 2.39 12.15 7.92
CA PRO A 243 3.38 11.08 7.73
C PRO A 243 3.11 9.84 8.60
N GLN A 244 2.43 10.00 9.74
CA GLN A 244 2.03 8.87 10.60
C GLN A 244 1.14 7.85 9.88
N ILE A 245 0.37 8.24 8.86
CA ILE A 245 -0.43 7.29 8.05
C ILE A 245 0.50 6.36 7.28
N ILE A 246 1.57 6.90 6.72
CA ILE A 246 2.62 6.13 6.04
C ILE A 246 3.29 5.19 7.03
N ASP A 247 3.71 5.71 8.19
CA ASP A 247 4.38 4.94 9.24
C ASP A 247 3.52 3.77 9.75
N ILE A 248 2.22 3.98 9.97
CA ILE A 248 1.28 2.90 10.31
C ILE A 248 1.24 1.86 9.19
N SER A 249 1.07 2.28 7.94
CA SER A 249 0.86 1.39 6.80
C SER A 249 2.05 0.50 6.47
N ARG A 250 3.27 0.84 6.93
CA ARG A 250 4.49 0.04 6.75
C ARG A 250 4.72 -1.01 7.83
N LEU A 251 4.05 -0.91 9.00
CA LEU A 251 4.25 -1.85 10.10
C LEU A 251 3.92 -3.28 9.66
N SER A 252 4.68 -4.26 10.15
CA SER A 252 4.40 -5.67 9.90
C SER A 252 3.16 -6.14 10.66
N PHE A 253 2.95 -5.60 11.87
CA PHE A 253 1.78 -5.88 12.70
C PHE A 253 1.60 -4.78 13.76
N LYS A 254 0.44 -4.78 14.42
CA LYS A 254 0.12 -3.99 15.60
C LYS A 254 -0.62 -4.84 16.60
N GLU A 255 -0.22 -4.77 17.85
CA GLU A 255 -0.97 -5.29 19.00
C GLU A 255 -1.67 -4.14 19.72
N TYR A 256 -2.94 -4.36 20.05
CA TYR A 256 -3.72 -3.43 20.84
C TYR A 256 -4.75 -4.21 21.66
N LYS A 257 -4.66 -4.17 23.00
CA LYS A 257 -5.50 -4.98 23.91
C LYS A 257 -5.46 -6.47 23.51
N ASN A 258 -6.60 -7.04 23.15
CA ASN A 258 -6.76 -8.43 22.72
C ASN A 258 -6.71 -8.59 21.17
N TYR A 259 -6.32 -7.56 20.44
CA TYR A 259 -6.24 -7.55 18.98
C TYR A 259 -4.82 -7.66 18.50
N ILE A 260 -4.64 -8.39 17.40
CA ILE A 260 -3.39 -8.45 16.63
C ILE A 260 -3.76 -8.25 15.17
N TRP A 261 -3.26 -7.17 14.58
CA TRP A 261 -3.48 -6.86 13.17
C TRP A 261 -2.19 -7.00 12.40
N VAL A 262 -2.08 -8.08 11.64
CA VAL A 262 -0.92 -8.37 10.78
C VAL A 262 -1.13 -7.73 9.42
N ASN A 263 -0.11 -7.05 8.92
CA ASN A 263 -0.18 -6.37 7.63
C ASN A 263 -0.34 -7.37 6.47
N ILE A 264 -1.43 -7.23 5.72
CA ILE A 264 -1.71 -8.07 4.55
C ILE A 264 -1.00 -7.60 3.28
N ASN A 265 -0.39 -6.41 3.31
CA ASN A 265 0.42 -5.92 2.20
C ASN A 265 1.78 -6.60 2.18
N LYS A 266 1.98 -7.53 1.23
CA LYS A 266 3.24 -8.28 1.10
C LYS A 266 4.46 -7.38 0.83
N ALA A 267 4.27 -6.16 0.34
CA ALA A 267 5.36 -5.20 0.16
C ALA A 267 5.99 -4.79 1.51
N ALA A 268 5.26 -4.87 2.62
CA ALA A 268 5.77 -4.55 3.96
C ALA A 268 6.94 -5.45 4.43
N ILE A 269 7.23 -6.53 3.71
CA ILE A 269 8.39 -7.40 3.97
C ILE A 269 9.68 -6.79 3.36
N SER A 270 9.56 -5.99 2.30
CA SER A 270 10.72 -5.38 1.63
C SER A 270 11.33 -4.26 2.47
N SER A 271 12.65 -4.24 2.52
CA SER A 271 13.42 -3.15 3.17
C SER A 271 13.26 -1.80 2.49
N ASP A 272 12.92 -1.79 1.20
CA ASP A 272 12.69 -0.56 0.44
C ASP A 272 11.33 0.08 0.76
N PHE A 273 10.35 -0.72 1.17
CA PHE A 273 8.98 -0.25 1.38
C PHE A 273 8.88 0.67 2.59
N ARG A 274 8.30 1.84 2.40
CA ARG A 274 8.09 2.87 3.43
C ARG A 274 6.64 3.01 3.86
N GLY A 275 5.69 2.52 3.08
CA GLY A 275 4.27 2.53 3.39
C GLY A 275 3.40 2.48 2.16
N GLY A 276 2.11 2.29 2.35
CA GLY A 276 1.14 2.26 1.25
C GLY A 276 -0.04 1.33 1.48
N LYS A 277 -0.86 1.18 0.45
CA LYS A 277 -2.11 0.43 0.52
C LYS A 277 -2.34 -0.40 -0.72
N THR A 278 -2.94 -1.58 -0.52
CA THR A 278 -3.39 -2.45 -1.59
C THR A 278 -4.92 -2.55 -1.61
N GLY A 279 -5.48 -2.80 -2.79
CA GLY A 279 -6.89 -3.03 -2.99
C GLY A 279 -7.17 -4.19 -3.94
N TYR A 280 -8.36 -4.75 -3.82
CA TYR A 280 -8.93 -5.71 -4.76
C TYR A 280 -10.44 -5.71 -4.67
N THR A 281 -11.10 -5.59 -5.80
CA THR A 281 -12.48 -5.97 -6.06
C THR A 281 -12.55 -6.49 -7.50
N ASN A 282 -13.63 -7.17 -7.86
CA ASN A 282 -13.82 -7.62 -9.26
C ASN A 282 -13.82 -6.44 -10.24
N ALA A 283 -14.36 -5.29 -9.84
CA ALA A 283 -14.40 -4.09 -10.68
C ALA A 283 -13.03 -3.43 -10.83
N ALA A 284 -12.25 -3.35 -9.74
CA ALA A 284 -10.94 -2.70 -9.72
C ALA A 284 -9.80 -3.61 -10.17
N LEU A 285 -9.96 -4.94 -10.08
CA LEU A 285 -8.86 -5.90 -10.08
C LEU A 285 -7.86 -5.58 -8.96
N GLN A 286 -6.60 -5.93 -9.12
CA GLN A 286 -5.58 -5.63 -8.13
C GLN A 286 -5.07 -4.19 -8.30
N THR A 287 -5.07 -3.44 -7.20
CA THR A 287 -4.60 -2.04 -7.15
C THR A 287 -3.59 -1.86 -6.03
N SER A 288 -2.68 -0.90 -6.15
CA SER A 288 -1.79 -0.48 -5.06
C SER A 288 -1.32 0.95 -5.23
N ILE A 289 -1.03 1.57 -4.10
CA ILE A 289 -0.19 2.73 -3.96
C ILE A 289 0.90 2.37 -2.95
N GLY A 290 2.17 2.60 -3.30
CA GLY A 290 3.30 2.28 -2.44
C GLY A 290 4.38 3.35 -2.50
N TYR A 291 4.90 3.74 -1.35
CA TYR A 291 6.09 4.55 -1.20
C TYR A 291 7.29 3.65 -0.93
N TYR A 292 8.35 3.87 -1.68
CA TYR A 292 9.60 3.12 -1.61
C TYR A 292 10.79 4.08 -1.53
N GLN A 293 11.74 3.78 -0.67
CA GLN A 293 13.05 4.41 -0.70
C GLN A 293 14.02 3.44 -1.35
N ILE A 294 14.50 3.78 -2.53
CA ILE A 294 15.29 2.87 -3.36
C ILE A 294 16.62 3.49 -3.77
N LYS A 295 17.61 2.64 -3.92
CA LYS A 295 18.89 2.98 -4.50
C LYS A 295 18.83 2.74 -6.01
N LEU A 296 19.03 3.79 -6.81
CA LEU A 296 19.03 3.75 -8.27
C LEU A 296 20.33 3.15 -8.82
N ALA A 297 20.40 3.00 -10.14
CA ALA A 297 21.54 2.43 -10.86
C ALA A 297 22.87 3.23 -10.62
N ASN A 298 22.78 4.52 -10.37
CA ASN A 298 23.92 5.39 -10.06
C ASN A 298 24.14 5.62 -8.55
N ASP A 299 23.68 4.69 -7.72
CA ASP A 299 23.83 4.69 -6.26
C ASP A 299 23.08 5.80 -5.49
N GLN A 300 22.37 6.69 -6.17
CA GLN A 300 21.55 7.69 -5.50
C GLN A 300 20.29 7.07 -4.89
N THR A 301 20.01 7.43 -3.64
CA THR A 301 18.79 7.00 -2.95
C THR A 301 17.66 7.99 -3.20
N LYS A 302 16.49 7.51 -3.64
CA LYS A 302 15.31 8.31 -3.97
C LYS A 302 14.06 7.80 -3.30
N ASN A 303 13.14 8.73 -3.03
CA ASN A 303 11.84 8.50 -2.45
C ASN A 303 10.80 8.38 -3.57
N ILE A 304 10.44 7.16 -3.93
CA ILE A 304 9.63 6.87 -5.12
C ILE A 304 8.23 6.38 -4.73
N ALA A 305 7.21 6.96 -5.32
CA ALA A 305 5.87 6.36 -5.32
C ALA A 305 5.66 5.49 -6.56
N ILE A 306 5.05 4.33 -6.35
CA ILE A 306 4.58 3.43 -7.40
C ILE A 306 3.08 3.25 -7.21
N VAL A 307 2.31 3.68 -8.21
CA VAL A 307 0.86 3.49 -8.27
C VAL A 307 0.56 2.46 -9.35
N ILE A 308 -0.26 1.46 -9.03
CA ILE A 308 -0.69 0.41 -9.95
C ILE A 308 -2.21 0.30 -9.89
N LEU A 309 -2.87 0.42 -11.04
CA LEU A 309 -4.30 0.27 -11.18
C LEU A 309 -4.65 -0.82 -12.20
N ARG A 310 -5.68 -1.59 -11.85
CA ARG A 310 -6.27 -2.63 -12.71
C ARG A 310 -5.23 -3.63 -13.24
N SER A 311 -4.46 -4.23 -12.31
CA SER A 311 -3.47 -5.28 -12.61
C SER A 311 -4.05 -6.68 -12.37
N GLY A 312 -3.63 -7.64 -13.19
CA GLY A 312 -3.83 -9.07 -12.91
C GLY A 312 -2.78 -9.64 -11.94
N THR A 313 -1.59 -9.03 -11.90
CA THR A 313 -0.41 -9.52 -11.15
C THR A 313 0.35 -8.36 -10.48
N ARG A 314 -0.35 -7.53 -9.69
CA ARG A 314 0.25 -6.36 -9.00
C ARG A 314 1.60 -6.65 -8.31
N PRO A 315 1.82 -7.76 -7.57
CA PRO A 315 3.11 -8.00 -6.94
C PRO A 315 4.24 -8.18 -7.94
N GLU A 316 3.94 -8.76 -9.11
CA GLU A 316 4.91 -8.94 -10.19
C GLU A 316 5.19 -7.62 -10.90
N ASP A 317 4.16 -6.85 -11.22
CA ASP A 317 4.30 -5.51 -11.78
C ASP A 317 5.17 -4.62 -10.89
N THR A 318 4.89 -4.59 -9.57
CA THR A 318 5.70 -3.83 -8.60
C THR A 318 7.16 -4.29 -8.59
N ARG A 319 7.41 -5.60 -8.59
CA ARG A 319 8.77 -6.15 -8.61
C ARG A 319 9.51 -5.79 -9.88
N ASN A 320 8.86 -5.87 -11.05
CA ASN A 320 9.46 -5.52 -12.33
C ASN A 320 9.85 -4.03 -12.37
N ILE A 321 8.97 -3.15 -11.88
CA ILE A 321 9.24 -1.72 -11.76
C ILE A 321 10.42 -1.46 -10.82
N LEU A 322 10.42 -2.03 -9.61
CA LEU A 322 11.52 -1.85 -8.64
C LEU A 322 12.86 -2.36 -9.17
N ASN A 323 12.88 -3.53 -9.82
CA ASN A 323 14.09 -4.07 -10.42
C ASN A 323 14.61 -3.18 -11.56
N TYR A 324 13.71 -2.62 -12.37
CA TYR A 324 14.06 -1.71 -13.44
C TYR A 324 14.67 -0.42 -12.88
N LEU A 325 14.03 0.20 -11.89
CA LEU A 325 14.54 1.42 -11.24
C LEU A 325 15.95 1.23 -10.67
N LYS A 326 16.18 0.13 -9.98
CA LYS A 326 17.47 -0.17 -9.35
C LYS A 326 18.60 -0.43 -10.35
N ARG A 327 18.30 -0.88 -11.56
CA ARG A 327 19.32 -1.34 -12.53
C ARG A 327 19.51 -0.42 -13.70
N TYR A 328 18.47 0.29 -14.10
CA TYR A 328 18.42 0.98 -15.40
C TYR A 328 17.96 2.43 -15.31
N VAL A 329 17.73 2.96 -14.12
CA VAL A 329 17.34 4.35 -13.93
C VAL A 329 18.40 5.07 -13.11
N ALA A 330 18.85 6.22 -13.60
CA ALA A 330 19.78 7.11 -12.93
C ALA A 330 19.13 8.49 -12.76
N TYR A 331 19.55 9.20 -11.71
CA TYR A 331 19.18 10.60 -11.47
C TYR A 331 20.43 11.45 -11.73
N LEU A 332 20.29 12.59 -12.46
CA LEU A 332 21.38 13.52 -12.84
C LEU A 332 21.79 14.43 -11.67
#